data_ac70f6683b37b52d9a229b156512c052
#
_entry.id   ac70f6683b37b52d9a229b156512c052
#
_cell.length_a   1.000
_cell.length_b   1.000
_cell.length_c   1.000
_cell.angle_alpha   90.00
_cell.angle_beta   90.00
_cell.angle_gamma   90.00
#
_symmetry.space_group_name_H-M   'P 1'
#
loop_
_entity.id
_entity.type
_entity.pdbx_description
1 polymer ?
#
loop_
_entity_poly.entity_id
_entity_poly.type
_entity_poly.pdbx_seq_one_letter_code
_entity_poly.pdbx_strand_id
1 'polypeptide(L)'
;MVWFTHGARLLIAGQAPGARVHASGRPFTDPSGDRLRDWMGVPSDVFYDRGRVAIVPMAFCFPGYDAKGSDLPPPKICAQTWHAQAMRHIGAVPLVLLVGGYAQKYHLGKAASGGVTGTVAAWRDHAPTIFPLPHPSWRNTAWLKKNPWFESDLLPVLRARVQEVL
;
A
#
# COMPACT_ATOMS: atom_id res chain seq x y z
N MET A 1 -10.56 5.02 -7.89
CA MET A 1 -10.49 3.55 -8.06
C MET A 1 -10.29 2.93 -6.70
N VAL A 2 -11.19 2.04 -6.31
CA VAL A 2 -11.09 1.20 -5.11
C VAL A 2 -11.36 -0.24 -5.49
N TRP A 3 -10.89 -1.18 -4.69
CA TRP A 3 -10.97 -2.60 -4.98
C TRP A 3 -11.19 -3.36 -3.68
N PHE A 4 -12.41 -3.75 -3.36
CA PHE A 4 -12.73 -4.50 -2.14
C PHE A 4 -14.15 -5.06 -2.16
N THR A 5 -14.41 -6.00 -1.24
CA THR A 5 -15.74 -6.37 -0.75
C THR A 5 -15.73 -6.33 0.79
N HIS A 6 -16.90 -6.41 1.40
CA HIS A 6 -17.03 -6.57 2.84
C HIS A 6 -16.34 -7.87 3.30
N GLY A 7 -15.62 -7.81 4.41
CA GLY A 7 -14.96 -8.97 4.99
C GLY A 7 -13.61 -9.32 4.40
N ALA A 8 -13.02 -8.47 3.54
CA ALA A 8 -11.65 -8.66 3.07
C ALA A 8 -10.68 -8.80 4.25
N ARG A 9 -9.70 -9.69 4.11
CA ARG A 9 -8.78 -10.08 5.18
C ARG A 9 -7.51 -9.26 5.24
N LEU A 10 -7.13 -8.63 4.14
CA LEU A 10 -5.93 -7.80 4.01
C LEU A 10 -6.30 -6.48 3.33
N LEU A 11 -5.84 -5.36 3.89
CA LEU A 11 -5.95 -4.03 3.29
C LEU A 11 -4.60 -3.57 2.76
N ILE A 12 -4.59 -3.09 1.52
CA ILE A 12 -3.49 -2.32 0.94
C ILE A 12 -3.92 -0.87 0.82
N ALA A 13 -3.33 0.01 1.61
CA ALA A 13 -3.50 1.44 1.49
C ALA A 13 -2.30 2.04 0.75
N GLY A 14 -2.54 2.58 -0.43
CA GLY A 14 -1.51 3.18 -1.30
C GLY A 14 -1.65 4.69 -1.44
N GLN A 15 -0.90 5.27 -2.38
CA GLN A 15 -0.91 6.71 -2.64
C GLN A 15 -2.11 7.12 -3.50
N ALA A 16 -2.02 6.92 -4.78
CA ALA A 16 -3.02 7.16 -5.82
C ALA A 16 -2.65 6.30 -7.04
N PRO A 17 -3.60 5.96 -7.92
CA PRO A 17 -3.26 5.28 -9.16
C PRO A 17 -2.47 6.20 -10.08
N GLY A 18 -1.44 5.68 -10.75
CA GLY A 18 -0.81 6.36 -11.90
C GLY A 18 -1.75 6.37 -13.11
N ALA A 19 -1.44 7.18 -14.14
CA ALA A 19 -2.31 7.36 -15.30
C ALA A 19 -2.70 6.04 -15.99
N ARG A 20 -1.75 5.14 -16.22
CA ARG A 20 -2.00 3.83 -16.86
C ARG A 20 -2.89 2.93 -16.01
N VAL A 21 -2.63 2.91 -14.70
CA VAL A 21 -3.43 2.14 -13.73
C VAL A 21 -4.85 2.70 -13.68
N HIS A 22 -5.00 4.02 -13.66
CA HIS A 22 -6.31 4.67 -13.70
C HIS A 22 -7.10 4.31 -14.97
N ALA A 23 -6.46 4.36 -16.12
CA ALA A 23 -7.07 3.99 -17.41
C ALA A 23 -7.47 2.51 -17.47
N SER A 24 -6.70 1.60 -16.82
CA SER A 24 -7.01 0.17 -16.80
C SER A 24 -8.23 -0.20 -15.94
N GLY A 25 -8.66 0.68 -15.03
CA GLY A 25 -9.72 0.39 -14.07
C GLY A 25 -9.38 -0.65 -13.00
N ARG A 26 -8.11 -1.12 -12.95
CA ARG A 26 -7.65 -2.17 -12.03
C ARG A 26 -6.37 -1.71 -11.32
N PRO A 27 -6.33 -1.75 -9.97
CA PRO A 27 -5.17 -1.25 -9.22
C PRO A 27 -3.93 -2.13 -9.41
N PHE A 28 -2.75 -1.52 -9.36
CA PHE A 28 -1.47 -2.24 -9.42
C PHE A 28 -1.28 -3.14 -10.66
N THR A 29 -1.72 -2.69 -11.83
CA THR A 29 -1.50 -3.40 -13.12
C THR A 29 -0.16 -3.07 -13.77
N ASP A 30 0.63 -2.22 -13.15
CA ASP A 30 1.97 -1.80 -13.57
C ASP A 30 3.08 -2.61 -12.86
N PRO A 31 4.37 -2.41 -13.21
CA PRO A 31 5.50 -3.11 -12.56
C PRO A 31 5.58 -2.92 -11.04
N SER A 32 4.98 -1.86 -10.48
CA SER A 32 4.87 -1.70 -9.03
C SER A 32 4.00 -2.79 -8.42
N GLY A 33 2.95 -3.19 -9.11
CA GLY A 33 2.08 -4.27 -8.68
C GLY A 33 2.77 -5.63 -8.72
N ASP A 34 3.60 -5.91 -9.74
CA ASP A 34 4.39 -7.15 -9.78
C ASP A 34 5.31 -7.24 -8.57
N ARG A 35 6.03 -6.16 -8.27
CA ARG A 35 6.92 -6.10 -7.11
C ARG A 35 6.16 -6.22 -5.78
N LEU A 36 4.98 -5.59 -5.65
CA LEU A 36 4.18 -5.70 -4.43
C LEU A 36 3.69 -7.14 -4.20
N ARG A 37 3.22 -7.81 -5.24
CA ARG A 37 2.84 -9.23 -5.17
C ARG A 37 4.01 -10.13 -4.77
N ASP A 38 5.20 -9.87 -5.31
CA ASP A 38 6.41 -10.58 -4.91
C ASP A 38 6.76 -10.34 -3.44
N TRP A 39 6.69 -9.09 -2.95
CA TRP A 39 6.89 -8.78 -1.54
C TRP A 39 5.91 -9.50 -0.62
N MET A 40 4.65 -9.59 -1.03
CA MET A 40 3.59 -10.29 -0.30
C MET A 40 3.69 -11.82 -0.42
N GLY A 41 4.39 -12.34 -1.42
CA GLY A 41 4.45 -13.77 -1.72
C GLY A 41 3.11 -14.34 -2.21
N VAL A 42 2.32 -13.56 -2.95
CA VAL A 42 1.00 -13.98 -3.45
C VAL A 42 0.91 -13.94 -4.97
N PRO A 43 0.20 -14.88 -5.61
CA PRO A 43 -0.08 -14.85 -7.03
C PRO A 43 -1.15 -13.81 -7.38
N SER A 44 -1.29 -13.53 -8.68
CA SER A 44 -2.17 -12.47 -9.17
C SER A 44 -3.65 -12.73 -8.88
N ASP A 45 -4.11 -13.97 -8.93
CA ASP A 45 -5.49 -14.37 -8.64
C ASP A 45 -5.86 -14.08 -7.18
N VAL A 46 -4.98 -14.42 -6.23
CA VAL A 46 -5.16 -14.09 -4.81
C VAL A 46 -5.13 -12.59 -4.57
N PHE A 47 -4.17 -11.88 -5.18
CA PHE A 47 -4.03 -10.43 -5.02
C PHE A 47 -5.27 -9.66 -5.48
N TYR A 48 -5.95 -10.13 -6.51
CA TYR A 48 -7.14 -9.50 -7.06
C TYR A 48 -8.46 -10.13 -6.61
N ASP A 49 -8.43 -11.08 -5.70
CA ASP A 49 -9.64 -11.56 -5.02
C ASP A 49 -10.09 -10.50 -4.01
N ARG A 50 -11.19 -9.81 -4.33
CA ARG A 50 -11.74 -8.73 -3.49
C ARG A 50 -12.23 -9.22 -2.13
N GLY A 51 -12.56 -10.49 -1.99
CA GLY A 51 -12.94 -11.10 -0.73
C GLY A 51 -11.74 -11.34 0.19
N ARG A 52 -10.54 -11.36 -0.35
CA ARG A 52 -9.28 -11.55 0.38
C ARG A 52 -8.53 -10.24 0.55
N VAL A 53 -8.33 -9.50 -0.53
CA VAL A 53 -7.49 -8.29 -0.57
C VAL A 53 -8.32 -7.06 -0.93
N ALA A 54 -8.38 -6.12 0.00
CA ALA A 54 -8.91 -4.78 -0.23
C ALA A 54 -7.79 -3.83 -0.65
N ILE A 55 -8.01 -3.01 -1.67
CA ILE A 55 -7.05 -1.98 -2.10
C ILE A 55 -7.77 -0.63 -2.08
N VAL A 56 -7.36 0.24 -1.16
CA VAL A 56 -7.95 1.57 -0.95
C VAL A 56 -6.83 2.61 -0.89
N PRO A 57 -6.50 3.26 -2.01
CA PRO A 57 -5.48 4.31 -2.02
C PRO A 57 -5.98 5.60 -1.33
N MET A 58 -5.06 6.50 -1.00
CA MET A 58 -5.40 7.82 -0.42
C MET A 58 -6.17 8.71 -1.39
N ALA A 59 -6.01 8.53 -2.70
CA ALA A 59 -6.89 9.12 -3.72
C ALA A 59 -7.31 8.07 -4.74
N PHE A 60 -8.57 8.13 -5.18
CA PHE A 60 -9.18 7.10 -6.03
C PHE A 60 -8.98 7.34 -7.52
N CYS A 61 -8.50 8.51 -7.89
CA CYS A 61 -8.24 8.92 -9.26
C CYS A 61 -6.76 9.28 -9.44
N PHE A 62 -6.29 9.23 -10.68
CA PHE A 62 -5.00 9.78 -11.04
C PHE A 62 -5.00 11.31 -10.81
N PRO A 63 -4.08 11.85 -10.01
CA PRO A 63 -4.10 13.25 -9.60
C PRO A 63 -3.54 14.22 -10.66
N GLY A 64 -2.98 13.70 -11.75
CA GLY A 64 -2.29 14.49 -12.78
C GLY A 64 -0.78 14.49 -12.61
N TYR A 65 -0.11 15.25 -13.49
CA TYR A 65 1.35 15.44 -13.49
C TYR A 65 1.72 16.84 -13.02
N ASP A 66 2.87 16.93 -12.37
CA ASP A 66 3.52 18.22 -12.11
C ASP A 66 4.24 18.74 -13.38
N ALA A 67 4.83 19.95 -13.30
CA ALA A 67 5.56 20.55 -14.42
C ALA A 67 6.79 19.75 -14.88
N LYS A 68 7.25 18.78 -14.08
CA LYS A 68 8.38 17.89 -14.39
C LYS A 68 7.95 16.50 -14.86
N GLY A 69 6.65 16.28 -15.04
CA GLY A 69 6.08 15.01 -15.47
C GLY A 69 6.04 13.92 -14.38
N SER A 70 6.16 14.30 -13.11
CA SER A 70 5.95 13.38 -11.99
C SER A 70 4.50 13.41 -11.54
N ASP A 71 4.00 12.28 -11.05
CA ASP A 71 2.65 12.21 -10.50
C ASP A 71 2.49 13.19 -9.34
N LEU A 72 1.41 13.97 -9.36
CA LEU A 72 1.04 14.84 -8.27
C LEU A 72 0.71 14.03 -7.00
N PRO A 73 0.88 14.62 -5.81
CA PRO A 73 0.46 13.98 -4.57
C PRO A 73 -1.07 13.75 -4.54
N PRO A 74 -1.54 12.72 -3.80
CA PRO A 74 -2.97 12.50 -3.65
C PRO A 74 -3.63 13.72 -2.99
N PRO A 75 -4.72 14.26 -3.57
CA PRO A 75 -5.45 15.36 -2.95
C PRO A 75 -5.97 14.95 -1.55
N LYS A 76 -5.66 15.75 -0.54
CA LYS A 76 -6.04 15.45 0.86
C LYS A 76 -7.54 15.25 1.04
N ILE A 77 -8.34 16.02 0.29
CA ILE A 77 -9.80 15.93 0.34
C ILE A 77 -10.32 14.52 0.02
N CYS A 78 -9.63 13.77 -0.86
CA CYS A 78 -10.06 12.42 -1.22
C CYS A 78 -10.04 11.48 -0.01
N ALA A 79 -8.94 11.44 0.73
CA ALA A 79 -8.85 10.60 1.94
C ALA A 79 -9.79 11.10 3.03
N GLN A 80 -9.90 12.42 3.24
CA GLN A 80 -10.81 13.01 4.24
C GLN A 80 -12.27 12.66 3.98
N THR A 81 -12.69 12.65 2.71
CA THR A 81 -14.09 12.39 2.34
C THR A 81 -14.41 10.91 2.31
N TRP A 82 -13.54 10.09 1.73
CA TRP A 82 -13.91 8.74 1.30
C TRP A 82 -13.24 7.61 2.07
N HIS A 83 -12.04 7.82 2.62
CA HIS A 83 -11.26 6.71 3.18
C HIS A 83 -11.94 6.06 4.39
N ALA A 84 -12.44 6.87 5.33
CA ALA A 84 -13.15 6.36 6.49
C ALA A 84 -14.46 5.62 6.11
N GLN A 85 -15.15 6.06 5.04
CA GLN A 85 -16.32 5.35 4.54
C GLN A 85 -15.96 3.99 3.95
N ALA A 86 -14.90 3.93 3.12
CA ALA A 86 -14.39 2.68 2.58
C ALA A 86 -14.01 1.70 3.69
N MET A 87 -13.32 2.18 4.73
CA MET A 87 -12.95 1.36 5.89
C MET A 87 -14.16 0.76 6.62
N ARG A 88 -15.22 1.55 6.82
CA ARG A 88 -16.45 1.04 7.42
C ARG A 88 -17.12 -0.06 6.58
N HIS A 89 -17.08 0.09 5.24
CA HIS A 89 -17.64 -0.93 4.34
C HIS A 89 -16.81 -2.22 4.29
N ILE A 90 -15.49 -2.13 4.39
CA ILE A 90 -14.61 -3.31 4.44
C ILE A 90 -14.82 -4.07 5.76
N GLY A 91 -14.95 -3.33 6.86
CA GLY A 91 -15.00 -3.89 8.20
C GLY A 91 -13.61 -4.06 8.83
N ALA A 92 -13.52 -4.87 9.86
CA ALA A 92 -12.25 -5.15 10.53
C ALA A 92 -11.35 -6.03 9.67
N VAL A 93 -10.12 -5.59 9.44
CA VAL A 93 -9.09 -6.34 8.71
C VAL A 93 -7.94 -6.72 9.63
N PRO A 94 -7.53 -8.01 9.66
CA PRO A 94 -6.44 -8.47 10.52
C PRO A 94 -5.05 -8.04 10.06
N LEU A 95 -4.90 -7.57 8.81
CA LEU A 95 -3.61 -7.15 8.27
C LEU A 95 -3.76 -5.93 7.35
N VAL A 96 -2.93 -4.91 7.59
CA VAL A 96 -2.88 -3.67 6.82
C VAL A 96 -1.47 -3.43 6.29
N LEU A 97 -1.35 -3.21 4.98
CA LEU A 97 -0.12 -2.79 4.32
C LEU A 97 -0.20 -1.32 3.96
N LEU A 98 0.70 -0.50 4.51
CA LEU A 98 0.76 0.95 4.27
C LEU A 98 1.86 1.25 3.25
N VAL A 99 1.49 1.36 1.99
CA VAL A 99 2.40 1.48 0.84
C VAL A 99 2.72 2.94 0.55
N GLY A 100 3.91 3.37 0.94
CA GLY A 100 4.39 4.73 0.74
C GLY A 100 3.97 5.72 1.82
N GLY A 101 4.62 6.89 1.82
CA GLY A 101 4.54 7.87 2.91
C GLY A 101 3.14 8.47 3.15
N TYR A 102 2.32 8.62 2.11
CA TYR A 102 0.98 9.20 2.27
C TYR A 102 0.05 8.30 3.07
N ALA A 103 0.05 6.99 2.78
CA ALA A 103 -0.72 6.01 3.54
C ALA A 103 -0.18 5.88 4.98
N GLN A 104 1.14 5.83 5.15
CA GLN A 104 1.79 5.78 6.46
C GLN A 104 1.40 6.99 7.31
N LYS A 105 1.49 8.20 6.76
CA LYS A 105 1.13 9.43 7.48
C LYS A 105 -0.34 9.48 7.86
N TYR A 106 -1.23 9.02 7.00
CA TYR A 106 -2.66 9.00 7.27
C TYR A 106 -3.01 8.02 8.41
N HIS A 107 -2.50 6.80 8.35
CA HIS A 107 -2.87 5.74 9.29
C HIS A 107 -2.07 5.74 10.60
N LEU A 108 -0.81 6.17 10.57
CA LEU A 108 0.09 6.15 11.74
C LEU A 108 0.29 7.52 12.38
N GLY A 109 -0.10 8.60 11.69
CA GLY A 109 0.01 9.96 12.22
C GLY A 109 1.44 10.31 12.66
N LYS A 110 1.62 10.62 13.94
CA LYS A 110 2.92 10.99 14.53
C LYS A 110 3.95 9.87 14.47
N ALA A 111 3.55 8.60 14.49
CA ALA A 111 4.46 7.47 14.37
C ALA A 111 5.16 7.40 12.98
N ALA A 112 4.62 8.09 11.97
CA ALA A 112 5.25 8.24 10.65
C ALA A 112 6.09 9.52 10.49
N SER A 113 6.45 10.21 11.58
CA SER A 113 7.20 11.48 11.53
C SER A 113 8.63 11.33 11.02
N GLY A 114 9.23 10.15 11.13
CA GLY A 114 10.58 9.83 10.61
C GLY A 114 10.65 9.66 9.08
N GLY A 115 9.58 9.97 8.35
CA GLY A 115 9.47 9.73 6.91
C GLY A 115 9.41 8.24 6.56
N VAL A 116 9.42 7.91 5.26
CA VAL A 116 9.24 6.52 4.81
C VAL A 116 10.31 5.60 5.38
N THR A 117 11.57 5.98 5.33
CA THR A 117 12.68 5.11 5.79
C THR A 117 12.58 4.82 7.29
N GLY A 118 12.39 5.84 8.11
CA GLY A 118 12.26 5.69 9.56
C GLY A 118 11.02 4.87 9.94
N THR A 119 9.89 5.14 9.28
CA THR A 119 8.64 4.41 9.55
C THR A 119 8.77 2.94 9.16
N VAL A 120 9.36 2.64 7.99
CA VAL A 120 9.57 1.24 7.57
C VAL A 120 10.59 0.55 8.48
N ALA A 121 11.66 1.23 8.93
CA ALA A 121 12.63 0.65 9.87
C ALA A 121 11.99 0.27 11.22
N ALA A 122 11.00 1.04 11.66
CA ALA A 122 10.24 0.78 12.88
C ALA A 122 9.07 -0.23 12.71
N TRP A 123 9.06 -1.02 11.64
CA TRP A 123 7.95 -1.92 11.33
C TRP A 123 7.55 -2.88 12.46
N ARG A 124 8.52 -3.26 13.29
CA ARG A 124 8.28 -4.17 14.44
C ARG A 124 7.35 -3.59 15.49
N ASP A 125 7.29 -2.25 15.60
CA ASP A 125 6.39 -1.56 16.55
C ASP A 125 4.92 -1.64 16.11
N HIS A 126 4.66 -1.99 14.85
CA HIS A 126 3.34 -2.05 14.23
C HIS A 126 2.90 -3.48 13.87
N ALA A 127 3.86 -4.39 13.69
CA ALA A 127 3.60 -5.80 13.41
C ALA A 127 2.91 -6.48 14.61
N PRO A 128 2.11 -7.55 14.39
CA PRO A 128 1.82 -8.23 13.12
C PRO A 128 0.61 -7.66 12.36
N THR A 129 -0.01 -6.57 12.84
CA THR A 129 -1.27 -6.04 12.31
C THR A 129 -1.05 -5.04 11.17
N ILE A 130 0.03 -4.24 11.25
CA ILE A 130 0.34 -3.20 10.25
C ILE A 130 1.78 -3.37 9.79
N PHE A 131 1.99 -3.33 8.47
CA PHE A 131 3.31 -3.28 7.86
C PHE A 131 3.46 -2.03 6.99
N PRO A 132 4.26 -1.05 7.43
CA PRO A 132 4.65 0.06 6.58
C PRO A 132 5.68 -0.40 5.55
N LEU A 133 5.43 -0.09 4.27
CA LEU A 133 6.27 -0.48 3.15
C LEU A 133 6.69 0.75 2.35
N PRO A 134 7.89 0.77 1.73
CA PRO A 134 8.20 1.79 0.73
C PRO A 134 7.27 1.60 -0.48
N HIS A 135 7.14 2.62 -1.32
CA HIS A 135 6.39 2.43 -2.56
C HIS A 135 7.14 1.45 -3.48
N PRO A 136 6.48 0.44 -4.07
CA PRO A 136 7.13 -0.61 -4.87
C PRO A 136 7.60 -0.16 -6.26
N SER A 137 7.59 1.15 -6.54
CA SER A 137 8.08 1.73 -7.79
C SER A 137 9.56 1.39 -8.03
N TRP A 138 9.94 1.23 -9.28
CA TRP A 138 11.34 1.09 -9.71
C TRP A 138 12.24 2.25 -9.23
N ARG A 139 11.68 3.45 -9.02
CA ARG A 139 12.38 4.62 -8.48
C ARG A 139 12.98 4.35 -7.09
N ASN A 140 12.43 3.41 -6.34
CA ASN A 140 12.91 2.99 -5.02
C ASN A 140 13.93 1.84 -5.06
N THR A 141 14.41 1.43 -6.23
CA THR A 141 15.44 0.37 -6.33
C THR A 141 16.74 0.77 -5.62
N ALA A 142 17.14 2.04 -5.69
CA ALA A 142 18.31 2.55 -4.95
C ALA A 142 18.08 2.55 -3.43
N TRP A 143 16.84 2.79 -2.99
CA TRP A 143 16.46 2.70 -1.57
C TRP A 143 16.57 1.25 -1.07
N LEU A 144 16.09 0.28 -1.83
CA LEU A 144 16.20 -1.15 -1.49
C LEU A 144 17.66 -1.58 -1.32
N LYS A 145 18.54 -1.17 -2.25
CA LYS A 145 19.96 -1.46 -2.15
C LYS A 145 20.63 -0.86 -0.90
N LYS A 146 20.17 0.30 -0.43
CA LYS A 146 20.67 0.97 0.79
C LYS A 146 20.07 0.39 2.07
N ASN A 147 18.98 -0.36 1.98
CA ASN A 147 18.24 -0.89 3.12
C ASN A 147 18.01 -2.41 2.95
N PRO A 148 19.08 -3.23 2.88
CA PRO A 148 18.96 -4.68 2.61
C PRO A 148 18.15 -5.42 3.68
N TRP A 149 18.09 -4.90 4.91
CA TRP A 149 17.26 -5.40 6.00
C TRP A 149 15.76 -5.46 5.64
N PHE A 150 15.30 -4.66 4.70
CA PHE A 150 13.92 -4.72 4.23
C PHE A 150 13.62 -6.08 3.62
N GLU A 151 14.49 -6.59 2.77
CA GLU A 151 14.33 -7.89 2.13
C GLU A 151 14.70 -9.05 3.06
N SER A 152 15.75 -8.89 3.90
CA SER A 152 16.22 -9.97 4.77
C SER A 152 15.38 -10.17 6.03
N ASP A 153 14.84 -9.09 6.60
CA ASP A 153 14.18 -9.14 7.91
C ASP A 153 12.67 -8.94 7.83
N LEU A 154 12.22 -7.89 7.09
CA LEU A 154 10.80 -7.53 7.04
C LEU A 154 10.01 -8.48 6.13
N LEU A 155 10.47 -8.71 4.89
CA LEU A 155 9.70 -9.47 3.92
C LEU A 155 9.40 -10.91 4.35
N PRO A 156 10.31 -11.68 4.99
CA PRO A 156 9.96 -13.02 5.46
C PRO A 156 8.82 -13.01 6.48
N VAL A 157 8.82 -12.05 7.41
CA VAL A 157 7.76 -11.93 8.43
C VAL A 157 6.44 -11.48 7.78
N LEU A 158 6.50 -10.53 6.85
CA LEU A 158 5.32 -10.10 6.08
C LEU A 158 4.69 -11.27 5.32
N ARG A 159 5.50 -12.04 4.58
CA ARG A 159 5.01 -13.20 3.80
C ARG A 159 4.35 -14.25 4.69
N ALA A 160 4.98 -14.59 5.82
CA ALA A 160 4.38 -15.51 6.79
C ALA A 160 3.01 -14.98 7.27
N ARG A 161 2.94 -13.69 7.62
CA ARG A 161 1.70 -13.09 8.09
C ARG A 161 0.61 -13.01 7.00
N VAL A 162 0.99 -12.73 5.76
CA VAL A 162 0.07 -12.76 4.61
C VAL A 162 -0.52 -14.15 4.43
N GLN A 163 0.30 -15.20 4.50
CA GLN A 163 -0.16 -16.59 4.38
C GLN A 163 -1.12 -16.99 5.52
N GLU A 164 -0.91 -16.50 6.74
CA GLU A 164 -1.81 -16.79 7.87
C GLU A 164 -3.20 -16.14 7.71
N VAL A 165 -3.30 -14.99 7.05
CA VAL A 165 -4.55 -14.25 6.96
C VAL A 165 -5.32 -14.50 5.67
N LEU A 166 -4.67 -14.95 4.59
CA LEU A 166 -5.29 -15.21 3.29
C LEU A 166 -5.51 -16.71 3.06
#